data_73da07856154db6eba35ed2cf8816245
#
_entry.id   73da07856154db6eba35ed2cf8816245
#
_cell.length_a   1.000
_cell.length_b   1.000
_cell.length_c   1.000
_cell.angle_alpha   90.00
_cell.angle_beta   90.00
_cell.angle_gamma   90.00
#
_symmetry.space_group_name_H-M   'P 1'
#
loop_
_entity.id
_entity.type
_entity.pdbx_description
1 polymer ?
#
loop_
_entity_poly.entity_id
_entity_poly.type
_entity_poly.pdbx_seq_one_letter_code
_entity_poly.pdbx_strand_id
1 'polypeptide(L)'
;MRRFTILVFLCCLIFHAYAQDENRQNLGANVNTEFEDIGPVITPDGKTLYYVSAGHPQNTKINTYSDAEDIWYSEISSNGIWSKAKRLSKPFNQRRYNSIESISPDGNIVYIRGAFEKGTYIGQGFSYVLKISTGWSTPQKMNILDYDKLCKGNNSALWVCPDGKTLILAFSNSSKDNNNDLYVCFKTGPNQWSKPKLIKPLNTKDFTETTPFVASDNTTIYFSSDRPGGIGDRDIWFAKRLDDTWENWSEPVNLGPSINSDGWDASYTVDAKGEYAYLVSDKNSFGKTDIIRIKLQEAIRPNPVVLLKGKIINSKNNQSVSATILYQSLSDTKERGEAISDTVTGEYTITLPYGASYSINANCPGYIPVSSNIDLSRTSEYKEISENLYLVPIEVGQTIRLNNIFFDSGKSDLRSESYPELDRLVTTLEKNPEMYIQISGHTDDVGADDVNLKLSSDRANAVKDYLIGKGIADSRVTAVGYGETKPLETNATEDGKQKNRRVEFTILKN
;
A
#
# COMPACT_ATOMS: atom_id res chain seq x y z
N MET A 1 7.85 60.89 -13.92
CA MET A 1 8.44 59.55 -13.67
C MET A 1 8.00 58.83 -12.36
N ARG A 2 7.37 59.47 -11.39
CA ARG A 2 6.93 58.79 -10.14
C ARG A 2 5.57 58.05 -10.21
N ARG A 3 4.75 58.30 -11.23
CA ARG A 3 3.42 57.63 -11.34
C ARG A 3 3.44 56.30 -12.10
N PHE A 4 4.50 56.01 -12.90
CA PHE A 4 4.60 54.75 -13.66
C PHE A 4 5.12 53.59 -12.82
N THR A 5 5.92 53.88 -11.80
CA THR A 5 6.53 52.84 -10.91
C THR A 5 5.49 52.24 -9.93
N ILE A 6 4.49 53.03 -9.52
CA ILE A 6 3.43 52.54 -8.61
C ILE A 6 2.47 51.59 -9.34
N LEU A 7 2.19 51.85 -10.61
CA LEU A 7 1.26 51.01 -11.41
C LEU A 7 1.86 49.63 -11.72
N VAL A 8 3.18 49.56 -11.96
CA VAL A 8 3.87 48.27 -12.20
C VAL A 8 3.94 47.42 -10.92
N PHE A 9 4.11 48.05 -9.75
CA PHE A 9 4.13 47.32 -8.47
C PHE A 9 2.73 46.82 -8.07
N LEU A 10 1.70 47.57 -8.38
CA LEU A 10 0.31 47.14 -8.11
C LEU A 10 -0.13 46.03 -9.05
N CYS A 11 0.28 46.04 -10.32
CA CYS A 11 0.05 44.94 -11.25
C CYS A 11 0.79 43.66 -10.83
N CYS A 12 2.05 43.73 -10.34
CA CYS A 12 2.76 42.57 -9.85
C CYS A 12 2.13 41.95 -8.60
N LEU A 13 1.61 42.76 -7.68
CA LEU A 13 0.88 42.29 -6.50
C LEU A 13 -0.45 41.61 -6.85
N ILE A 14 -1.18 42.16 -7.83
CA ILE A 14 -2.43 41.57 -8.30
C ILE A 14 -2.16 40.25 -9.04
N PHE A 15 -1.09 40.16 -9.85
CA PHE A 15 -0.71 38.89 -10.51
C PHE A 15 -0.26 37.82 -9.54
N HIS A 16 0.41 38.16 -8.42
CA HIS A 16 0.76 37.18 -7.40
C HIS A 16 -0.46 36.70 -6.61
N ALA A 17 -1.42 37.56 -6.31
CA ALA A 17 -2.67 37.15 -5.65
C ALA A 17 -3.55 36.26 -6.55
N TYR A 18 -3.64 36.55 -7.84
CA TYR A 18 -4.35 35.68 -8.79
C TYR A 18 -3.66 34.34 -9.03
N ALA A 19 -2.31 34.29 -9.06
CA ALA A 19 -1.57 33.03 -9.20
C ALA A 19 -1.70 32.09 -7.98
N GLN A 20 -1.93 32.66 -6.79
CA GLN A 20 -2.19 31.87 -5.58
C GLN A 20 -3.60 31.24 -5.59
N ASP A 21 -4.58 31.87 -6.19
CA ASP A 21 -5.96 31.38 -6.25
C ASP A 21 -6.15 30.28 -7.32
N GLU A 22 -5.39 30.31 -8.40
CA GLU A 22 -5.45 29.27 -9.47
C GLU A 22 -4.99 27.88 -9.02
N ASN A 23 -4.16 27.78 -7.99
CA ASN A 23 -3.67 26.48 -7.49
C ASN A 23 -4.64 25.80 -6.51
N ARG A 24 -5.51 26.55 -5.83
CA ARG A 24 -6.50 26.02 -4.88
C ARG A 24 -7.84 25.85 -5.60
N GLN A 25 -8.20 24.62 -5.92
CA GLN A 25 -9.42 24.31 -6.66
C GLN A 25 -10.46 23.68 -5.74
N ASN A 26 -11.57 24.37 -5.50
CA ASN A 26 -12.76 23.75 -4.91
C ASN A 26 -13.27 22.64 -5.82
N LEU A 27 -13.60 21.47 -5.29
CA LEU A 27 -14.07 20.33 -6.09
C LEU A 27 -15.50 20.53 -6.66
N GLY A 28 -16.18 21.60 -6.26
CA GLY A 28 -17.48 21.98 -6.77
C GLY A 28 -18.66 21.22 -6.15
N ALA A 29 -19.87 21.63 -6.52
CA ALA A 29 -21.13 21.15 -5.95
C ALA A 29 -21.44 19.65 -6.21
N ASN A 30 -20.64 18.96 -7.01
CA ASN A 30 -20.75 17.51 -7.13
C ASN A 30 -20.15 16.77 -5.93
N VAL A 31 -19.18 17.38 -5.25
CA VAL A 31 -18.49 16.83 -4.07
C VAL A 31 -18.94 17.61 -2.84
N ASN A 32 -18.74 18.92 -2.84
CA ASN A 32 -18.97 19.80 -1.69
C ASN A 32 -20.41 20.24 -1.56
N THR A 33 -20.83 20.52 -0.34
CA THR A 33 -22.20 20.87 0.04
C THR A 33 -22.26 22.18 0.84
N GLU A 34 -23.46 22.62 1.22
CA GLU A 34 -23.65 23.72 2.17
C GLU A 34 -23.32 23.36 3.63
N PHE A 35 -22.98 22.09 3.87
CA PHE A 35 -22.65 21.56 5.17
C PHE A 35 -21.13 21.56 5.40
N GLU A 36 -20.64 20.71 6.29
CA GLU A 36 -19.24 20.58 6.63
C GLU A 36 -18.67 19.33 5.97
N ASP A 37 -17.89 19.51 4.91
CA ASP A 37 -17.26 18.41 4.18
C ASP A 37 -15.79 18.30 4.59
N ILE A 38 -15.42 17.17 5.22
CA ILE A 38 -14.13 16.99 5.91
C ILE A 38 -13.54 15.59 5.67
N GLY A 39 -12.28 15.40 6.06
CA GLY A 39 -11.62 14.11 6.11
C GLY A 39 -11.49 13.41 4.74
N PRO A 40 -10.97 14.08 3.69
CA PRO A 40 -10.77 13.46 2.40
C PRO A 40 -9.77 12.31 2.46
N VAL A 41 -10.11 11.18 1.81
CA VAL A 41 -9.23 10.04 1.57
C VAL A 41 -9.33 9.68 0.09
N ILE A 42 -8.29 10.01 -0.68
CA ILE A 42 -8.20 9.66 -2.10
C ILE A 42 -7.61 8.27 -2.26
N THR A 43 -8.15 7.47 -3.18
CA THR A 43 -7.53 6.19 -3.56
C THR A 43 -6.18 6.41 -4.25
N PRO A 44 -5.20 5.48 -4.12
CA PRO A 44 -3.90 5.63 -4.75
C PRO A 44 -3.93 5.82 -6.27
N ASP A 45 -4.94 5.28 -6.96
CA ASP A 45 -5.14 5.51 -8.40
C ASP A 45 -5.79 6.86 -8.74
N GLY A 46 -6.11 7.67 -7.71
CA GLY A 46 -6.71 8.99 -7.85
C GLY A 46 -8.15 9.01 -8.34
N LYS A 47 -8.85 7.85 -8.37
CA LYS A 47 -10.17 7.74 -9.01
C LYS A 47 -11.36 7.91 -8.09
N THR A 48 -11.21 7.56 -6.81
CA THR A 48 -12.30 7.63 -5.83
C THR A 48 -11.88 8.46 -4.63
N LEU A 49 -12.66 9.48 -4.33
CA LEU A 49 -12.49 10.31 -3.15
C LEU A 49 -13.58 9.96 -2.13
N TYR A 50 -13.18 9.49 -0.96
CA TYR A 50 -14.04 9.33 0.20
C TYR A 50 -13.88 10.53 1.12
N TYR A 51 -14.96 10.92 1.80
CA TYR A 51 -14.94 12.02 2.75
C TYR A 51 -16.15 11.93 3.69
N VAL A 52 -16.18 12.77 4.69
CA VAL A 52 -17.29 12.90 5.63
C VAL A 52 -18.06 14.18 5.31
N SER A 53 -19.38 14.08 5.22
CA SER A 53 -20.26 15.28 5.22
C SER A 53 -21.02 15.33 6.55
N ALA A 54 -20.77 16.32 7.38
CA ALA A 54 -21.38 16.47 8.70
C ALA A 54 -22.64 17.33 8.61
N GLY A 55 -23.73 16.84 9.20
CA GLY A 55 -25.01 17.56 9.23
C GLY A 55 -25.84 17.47 7.95
N HIS A 56 -25.42 16.72 6.95
CA HIS A 56 -26.17 16.55 5.70
C HIS A 56 -27.54 15.86 5.96
N PRO A 57 -28.67 16.36 5.35
CA PRO A 57 -30.03 15.85 5.65
C PRO A 57 -30.23 14.37 5.36
N GLN A 58 -29.45 13.76 4.49
CA GLN A 58 -29.50 12.34 4.15
C GLN A 58 -28.63 11.47 5.06
N ASN A 59 -27.91 12.04 6.02
CA ASN A 59 -27.11 11.28 6.95
C ASN A 59 -27.95 10.39 7.85
N THR A 60 -27.28 9.40 8.47
CA THR A 60 -27.91 8.46 9.39
C THR A 60 -28.64 9.20 10.52
N LYS A 61 -29.95 9.02 10.60
CA LYS A 61 -30.73 9.61 11.68
C LYS A 61 -30.58 8.75 12.93
N ILE A 62 -29.86 9.31 13.90
CA ILE A 62 -29.71 8.67 15.23
C ILE A 62 -30.30 9.64 16.26
N ASN A 63 -31.44 9.31 16.80
CA ASN A 63 -32.22 10.17 17.71
C ASN A 63 -32.60 11.52 17.05
N THR A 64 -32.47 12.63 17.77
CA THR A 64 -32.78 14.00 17.32
C THR A 64 -31.56 14.80 16.89
N TYR A 65 -30.39 14.18 16.74
CA TYR A 65 -29.16 14.87 16.40
C TYR A 65 -29.12 15.24 14.93
N SER A 66 -28.86 16.51 14.65
CA SER A 66 -28.72 17.07 13.31
C SER A 66 -27.26 17.12 12.81
N ASP A 67 -26.31 16.76 13.65
CA ASP A 67 -24.86 16.83 13.40
C ASP A 67 -24.21 15.45 13.11
N ALA A 68 -24.99 14.52 12.61
CA ALA A 68 -24.46 13.22 12.23
C ALA A 68 -23.44 13.36 11.09
N GLU A 69 -22.34 12.63 11.23
CA GLU A 69 -21.27 12.52 10.26
C GLU A 69 -21.38 11.20 9.52
N ASP A 70 -21.60 11.25 8.22
CA ASP A 70 -21.62 10.07 7.37
C ASP A 70 -20.55 10.14 6.28
N ILE A 71 -20.10 8.97 5.87
CA ILE A 71 -19.12 8.80 4.81
C ILE A 71 -19.82 8.88 3.46
N TRP A 72 -19.30 9.73 2.60
CA TRP A 72 -19.69 9.92 1.21
C TRP A 72 -18.52 9.63 0.29
N TYR A 73 -18.77 9.43 -0.98
CA TYR A 73 -17.73 9.29 -2.00
C TYR A 73 -18.14 9.88 -3.34
N SER A 74 -17.16 10.26 -4.11
CA SER A 74 -17.30 10.69 -5.49
C SER A 74 -16.21 10.03 -6.34
N GLU A 75 -16.51 9.76 -7.60
CA GLU A 75 -15.61 9.14 -8.57
C GLU A 75 -15.27 10.13 -9.67
N ILE A 76 -13.99 10.22 -10.04
CA ILE A 76 -13.57 11.08 -11.13
C ILE A 76 -13.62 10.31 -12.46
N SER A 77 -14.23 10.91 -13.46
CA SER A 77 -14.30 10.37 -14.83
C SER A 77 -12.99 10.60 -15.59
N SER A 78 -12.82 9.94 -16.72
CA SER A 78 -11.63 10.08 -17.58
C SER A 78 -11.41 11.50 -18.11
N ASN A 79 -12.45 12.33 -18.15
CA ASN A 79 -12.37 13.75 -18.52
C ASN A 79 -12.16 14.70 -17.31
N GLY A 80 -11.83 14.17 -16.14
CA GLY A 80 -11.48 14.95 -14.96
C GLY A 80 -12.66 15.53 -14.17
N ILE A 81 -13.90 15.09 -14.44
CA ILE A 81 -15.11 15.58 -13.77
C ILE A 81 -15.50 14.62 -12.65
N TRP A 82 -15.68 15.14 -11.44
CA TRP A 82 -16.19 14.39 -10.29
C TRP A 82 -17.68 14.08 -10.46
N SER A 83 -18.07 12.86 -10.17
CA SER A 83 -19.48 12.45 -10.12
C SER A 83 -20.20 13.13 -8.96
N LYS A 84 -21.53 13.21 -9.06
CA LYS A 84 -22.32 13.60 -7.88
C LYS A 84 -22.03 12.64 -6.72
N ALA A 85 -21.81 13.21 -5.55
CA ALA A 85 -21.52 12.48 -4.32
C ALA A 85 -22.61 11.45 -3.99
N LYS A 86 -22.16 10.28 -3.53
CA LYS A 86 -23.01 9.18 -3.09
C LYS A 86 -22.69 8.84 -1.64
N ARG A 87 -23.72 8.71 -0.83
CA ARG A 87 -23.58 8.29 0.57
C ARG A 87 -23.31 6.79 0.64
N LEU A 88 -22.32 6.36 1.42
CA LEU A 88 -22.13 4.94 1.69
C LEU A 88 -23.27 4.40 2.58
N SER A 89 -23.63 3.13 2.36
CA SER A 89 -24.56 2.39 3.19
C SER A 89 -23.82 1.64 4.31
N LYS A 90 -24.54 0.82 5.10
CA LYS A 90 -23.92 -0.16 5.97
C LYS A 90 -22.96 -1.06 5.16
N PRO A 91 -21.82 -1.43 5.74
CA PRO A 91 -21.47 -1.37 7.17
C PRO A 91 -20.76 -0.06 7.59
N PHE A 92 -20.61 0.93 6.72
CA PHE A 92 -19.83 2.15 6.99
C PHE A 92 -20.60 3.15 7.86
N ASN A 93 -21.80 3.54 7.44
CA ASN A 93 -22.63 4.54 8.12
C ASN A 93 -23.67 3.86 9.02
N GLN A 94 -23.32 3.69 10.28
CA GLN A 94 -24.21 3.06 11.28
C GLN A 94 -24.11 3.71 12.67
N ARG A 95 -23.38 4.82 12.79
CA ARG A 95 -23.20 5.60 14.02
C ARG A 95 -23.52 7.08 13.78
N ARG A 96 -23.49 7.89 14.84
CA ARG A 96 -23.57 9.35 14.74
C ARG A 96 -22.33 9.95 14.04
N TYR A 97 -21.15 9.42 14.35
CA TYR A 97 -19.87 9.88 13.78
C TYR A 97 -19.19 8.70 13.09
N ASN A 98 -19.10 8.76 11.77
CA ASN A 98 -18.47 7.76 10.93
C ASN A 98 -17.35 8.40 10.11
N SER A 99 -16.21 7.76 10.00
CA SER A 99 -15.11 8.22 9.13
C SER A 99 -14.34 7.03 8.58
N ILE A 100 -13.78 7.21 7.38
CA ILE A 100 -12.70 6.39 6.85
C ILE A 100 -11.41 7.02 7.33
N GLU A 101 -10.53 6.20 7.90
CA GLU A 101 -9.22 6.62 8.35
C GLU A 101 -8.16 6.34 7.27
N SER A 102 -8.27 5.20 6.57
CA SER A 102 -7.33 4.76 5.55
C SER A 102 -7.96 3.73 4.63
N ILE A 103 -7.36 3.52 3.46
CA ILE A 103 -7.76 2.50 2.50
C ILE A 103 -6.53 1.81 1.93
N SER A 104 -6.59 0.48 1.71
CA SER A 104 -5.51 -0.25 1.04
C SER A 104 -5.32 0.21 -0.41
N PRO A 105 -4.12 0.07 -1.00
CA PRO A 105 -3.84 0.52 -2.36
C PRO A 105 -4.78 -0.05 -3.43
N ASP A 106 -5.32 -1.24 -3.21
CA ASP A 106 -6.27 -1.92 -4.10
C ASP A 106 -7.74 -1.60 -3.80
N GLY A 107 -8.02 -0.86 -2.71
CA GLY A 107 -9.38 -0.55 -2.26
C GLY A 107 -10.12 -1.73 -1.65
N ASN A 108 -9.46 -2.85 -1.38
CA ASN A 108 -10.10 -4.07 -0.85
C ASN A 108 -10.25 -4.07 0.67
N ILE A 109 -9.48 -3.23 1.36
CA ILE A 109 -9.55 -3.05 2.81
C ILE A 109 -9.79 -1.58 3.11
N VAL A 110 -10.84 -1.30 3.86
CA VAL A 110 -11.16 0.05 4.35
C VAL A 110 -11.05 0.06 5.87
N TYR A 111 -10.29 0.99 6.42
CA TYR A 111 -10.13 1.18 7.85
C TYR A 111 -11.02 2.31 8.32
N ILE A 112 -11.82 2.05 9.35
CA ILE A 112 -12.84 2.98 9.85
C ILE A 112 -12.66 3.26 11.33
N ARG A 113 -13.10 4.41 11.77
CA ARG A 113 -13.14 4.80 13.19
C ARG A 113 -14.19 4.00 13.95
N GLY A 114 -13.83 3.60 15.14
CA GLY A 114 -14.68 2.83 16.06
C GLY A 114 -14.29 1.36 16.14
N ALA A 115 -14.35 0.83 17.34
CA ALA A 115 -14.17 -0.59 17.59
C ALA A 115 -15.51 -1.30 17.40
N PHE A 116 -15.54 -2.35 16.55
CA PHE A 116 -16.73 -3.15 16.27
C PHE A 116 -16.45 -4.63 16.53
N GLU A 117 -17.38 -5.29 17.18
CA GLU A 117 -17.37 -6.74 17.35
C GLU A 117 -18.65 -7.33 16.76
N LYS A 118 -18.51 -8.28 15.83
CA LYS A 118 -19.64 -8.89 15.08
C LYS A 118 -20.61 -7.84 14.49
N GLY A 119 -20.04 -6.72 14.00
CA GLY A 119 -20.82 -5.63 13.41
C GLY A 119 -21.46 -4.66 14.42
N THR A 120 -21.29 -4.89 15.72
CA THR A 120 -21.80 -4.00 16.77
C THR A 120 -20.67 -3.09 17.27
N TYR A 121 -20.96 -1.79 17.39
CA TYR A 121 -20.05 -0.83 18.00
C TYR A 121 -19.86 -1.10 19.49
N ILE A 122 -18.62 -1.20 19.94
CA ILE A 122 -18.27 -1.53 21.33
C ILE A 122 -17.45 -0.44 22.02
N GLY A 123 -17.00 0.62 21.32
CA GLY A 123 -16.24 1.70 21.91
C GLY A 123 -15.29 2.41 20.98
N GLN A 124 -14.42 3.24 21.55
CA GLN A 124 -13.34 3.89 20.81
C GLN A 124 -12.37 2.85 20.23
N GLY A 125 -11.66 3.21 19.16
CA GLY A 125 -10.71 2.37 18.47
C GLY A 125 -10.94 2.37 16.98
N PHE A 126 -10.43 1.36 16.31
CA PHE A 126 -10.47 1.24 14.85
C PHE A 126 -10.91 -0.16 14.44
N SER A 127 -11.52 -0.23 13.28
CA SER A 127 -11.92 -1.49 12.66
C SER A 127 -11.58 -1.47 11.17
N TYR A 128 -11.54 -2.64 10.58
CA TYR A 128 -11.42 -2.78 9.13
C TYR A 128 -12.62 -3.50 8.54
N VAL A 129 -12.89 -3.22 7.28
CA VAL A 129 -13.95 -3.80 6.46
C VAL A 129 -13.31 -4.35 5.21
N LEU A 130 -13.62 -5.60 4.86
CA LEU A 130 -13.08 -6.27 3.66
C LEU A 130 -14.11 -6.23 2.54
N LYS A 131 -13.65 -6.02 1.32
CA LYS A 131 -14.45 -6.22 0.12
C LYS A 131 -14.67 -7.73 -0.10
N ILE A 132 -15.91 -8.14 -0.27
CA ILE A 132 -16.32 -9.53 -0.44
C ILE A 132 -17.30 -9.64 -1.62
N SER A 133 -17.63 -10.86 -2.05
CA SER A 133 -18.51 -11.10 -3.20
C SER A 133 -19.91 -10.47 -3.09
N THR A 134 -20.40 -10.26 -1.86
CA THR A 134 -21.72 -9.66 -1.59
C THR A 134 -21.65 -8.18 -1.23
N GLY A 135 -20.50 -7.52 -1.44
CA GLY A 135 -20.24 -6.12 -1.11
C GLY A 135 -19.15 -5.96 -0.06
N TRP A 136 -19.48 -5.65 1.18
CA TRP A 136 -18.53 -5.40 2.25
C TRP A 136 -18.80 -6.29 3.47
N SER A 137 -17.75 -6.78 4.10
CA SER A 137 -17.86 -7.56 5.33
C SER A 137 -18.40 -6.72 6.49
N THR A 138 -18.84 -7.36 7.56
CA THR A 138 -19.05 -6.67 8.83
C THR A 138 -17.71 -6.12 9.35
N PRO A 139 -17.70 -4.93 10.00
CA PRO A 139 -16.50 -4.37 10.59
C PRO A 139 -15.90 -5.30 11.65
N GLN A 140 -14.59 -5.41 11.66
CA GLN A 140 -13.82 -6.21 12.62
C GLN A 140 -12.83 -5.32 13.35
N LYS A 141 -12.82 -5.35 14.69
CA LYS A 141 -11.90 -4.58 15.54
C LYS A 141 -10.45 -4.88 15.16
N MET A 142 -9.64 -3.84 15.04
CA MET A 142 -8.18 -3.97 14.95
C MET A 142 -7.60 -4.29 16.33
N ASN A 143 -6.77 -5.31 16.41
CA ASN A 143 -6.13 -5.73 17.66
C ASN A 143 -4.75 -5.05 17.80
N ILE A 144 -4.73 -3.85 18.34
CA ILE A 144 -3.52 -3.08 18.62
C ILE A 144 -3.16 -3.25 20.09
N LEU A 145 -1.98 -3.85 20.35
CA LEU A 145 -1.55 -4.20 21.70
C LEU A 145 -1.48 -2.96 22.61
N ASP A 146 -2.14 -3.01 23.76
CA ASP A 146 -2.22 -1.96 24.78
C ASP A 146 -2.82 -0.61 24.31
N TYR A 147 -3.40 -0.51 23.10
CA TYR A 147 -3.99 0.74 22.61
C TYR A 147 -5.05 1.30 23.58
N ASP A 148 -5.98 0.47 24.03
CA ASP A 148 -7.07 0.88 24.93
C ASP A 148 -6.55 1.41 26.29
N LYS A 149 -5.33 1.02 26.69
CA LYS A 149 -4.68 1.51 27.94
C LYS A 149 -3.92 2.81 27.70
N LEU A 150 -3.41 3.02 26.50
CA LEU A 150 -2.55 4.16 26.16
C LEU A 150 -3.36 5.35 25.67
N CYS A 151 -4.36 5.13 24.82
CA CYS A 151 -5.24 6.17 24.30
C CYS A 151 -6.22 6.63 25.39
N LYS A 152 -5.96 7.81 25.97
CA LYS A 152 -6.78 8.40 27.04
C LYS A 152 -7.51 9.68 26.60
N GLY A 153 -7.10 10.25 25.48
CA GLY A 153 -7.76 11.41 24.88
C GLY A 153 -9.07 11.03 24.16
N ASN A 154 -9.84 12.05 23.84
CA ASN A 154 -11.14 11.88 23.15
C ASN A 154 -11.01 11.74 21.63
N ASN A 155 -9.91 12.23 21.07
CA ASN A 155 -9.65 12.24 19.64
C ASN A 155 -8.49 11.31 19.32
N SER A 156 -8.65 10.54 18.24
CA SER A 156 -7.59 9.70 17.71
C SER A 156 -7.74 9.59 16.19
N ALA A 157 -6.63 9.35 15.50
CA ALA A 157 -6.61 9.07 14.07
C ALA A 157 -5.69 7.88 13.78
N LEU A 158 -5.90 7.26 12.63
CA LEU A 158 -5.13 6.11 12.17
C LEU A 158 -4.84 6.27 10.68
N TRP A 159 -3.66 5.88 10.27
CA TRP A 159 -3.32 5.65 8.87
C TRP A 159 -2.59 4.31 8.73
N VAL A 160 -3.11 3.37 7.95
CA VAL A 160 -2.39 2.16 7.56
C VAL A 160 -1.55 2.49 6.34
N CYS A 161 -0.25 2.25 6.45
CA CYS A 161 0.70 2.57 5.40
C CYS A 161 0.47 1.69 4.14
N PRO A 162 0.90 2.16 2.97
CA PRO A 162 0.75 1.42 1.71
C PRO A 162 1.38 0.03 1.71
N ASP A 163 2.33 -0.24 2.60
CA ASP A 163 2.94 -1.56 2.79
C ASP A 163 1.99 -2.61 3.41
N GLY A 164 0.85 -2.20 3.96
CA GLY A 164 -0.10 -3.08 4.67
C GLY A 164 0.43 -3.68 5.98
N LYS A 165 1.63 -3.31 6.42
CA LYS A 165 2.35 -3.89 7.57
C LYS A 165 2.69 -2.88 8.65
N THR A 166 2.58 -1.61 8.35
CA THR A 166 2.85 -0.50 9.27
C THR A 166 1.60 0.37 9.40
N LEU A 167 1.35 0.89 10.58
CA LEU A 167 0.32 1.90 10.80
C LEU A 167 0.84 3.03 11.68
N ILE A 168 0.33 4.22 11.41
CA ILE A 168 0.57 5.41 12.22
C ILE A 168 -0.71 5.72 12.98
N LEU A 169 -0.57 5.98 14.28
CA LEU A 169 -1.64 6.45 15.15
C LEU A 169 -1.36 7.87 15.60
N ALA A 170 -2.41 8.65 15.76
CA ALA A 170 -2.38 9.90 16.49
C ALA A 170 -3.34 9.80 17.67
N PHE A 171 -2.86 9.96 18.91
CA PHE A 171 -3.70 9.99 20.10
C PHE A 171 -2.98 10.64 21.29
N SER A 172 -3.74 11.16 22.27
CA SER A 172 -3.19 11.62 23.54
C SER A 172 -3.14 10.47 24.56
N ASN A 173 -2.02 10.35 25.26
CA ASN A 173 -1.86 9.44 26.39
C ASN A 173 -2.32 10.08 27.72
N SER A 174 -2.84 11.29 27.69
CA SER A 174 -3.36 12.07 28.80
C SER A 174 -4.88 12.26 28.69
N SER A 175 -5.58 12.15 29.79
CA SER A 175 -7.01 12.51 29.86
C SER A 175 -7.25 13.98 30.22
N LYS A 176 -6.17 14.75 30.47
CA LYS A 176 -6.23 16.15 30.91
C LYS A 176 -6.14 17.14 29.76
N ASP A 177 -5.47 16.72 28.69
CA ASP A 177 -5.30 17.47 27.45
C ASP A 177 -5.63 16.56 26.27
N ASN A 178 -5.88 17.15 25.11
CA ASN A 178 -6.11 16.44 23.85
C ASN A 178 -4.92 16.59 22.90
N ASN A 179 -3.72 16.83 23.43
CA ASN A 179 -2.52 16.93 22.62
C ASN A 179 -2.15 15.53 22.14
N ASN A 180 -2.42 15.29 20.88
CA ASN A 180 -2.10 14.03 20.26
C ASN A 180 -0.63 13.98 19.86
N ASP A 181 -0.02 12.83 20.04
CA ASP A 181 1.29 12.47 19.52
C ASP A 181 1.15 11.40 18.41
N LEU A 182 2.15 11.33 17.52
CA LEU A 182 2.26 10.31 16.49
C LEU A 182 3.01 9.08 17.00
N TYR A 183 2.41 7.92 16.78
CA TYR A 183 2.97 6.62 17.14
C TYR A 183 3.00 5.69 15.92
N VAL A 184 3.97 4.78 15.88
CA VAL A 184 4.05 3.70 14.90
C VAL A 184 3.73 2.35 15.53
N CYS A 185 3.01 1.49 14.79
CA CYS A 185 2.83 0.08 15.12
C CYS A 185 3.17 -0.78 13.91
N PHE A 186 3.61 -2.00 14.18
CA PHE A 186 3.95 -2.99 13.16
C PHE A 186 3.03 -4.20 13.24
N LYS A 187 2.69 -4.75 12.09
CA LYS A 187 1.90 -5.98 12.02
C LYS A 187 2.72 -7.15 12.55
N THR A 188 2.17 -7.91 13.48
CA THR A 188 2.81 -9.06 14.12
C THR A 188 2.13 -10.39 13.81
N GLY A 189 0.98 -10.32 13.13
CA GLY A 189 0.20 -11.48 12.70
C GLY A 189 -1.11 -11.05 12.05
N PRO A 190 -1.95 -11.97 11.59
CA PRO A 190 -3.26 -11.65 11.06
C PRO A 190 -4.07 -10.81 12.05
N ASN A 191 -4.43 -9.58 11.69
CA ASN A 191 -5.11 -8.61 12.56
C ASN A 191 -4.46 -8.40 13.94
N GLN A 192 -3.14 -8.57 14.04
CA GLN A 192 -2.36 -8.32 15.25
C GLN A 192 -1.34 -7.23 15.00
N TRP A 193 -1.33 -6.20 15.84
CA TRP A 193 -0.44 -5.05 15.73
C TRP A 193 0.35 -4.87 17.02
N SER A 194 1.59 -4.46 16.90
CA SER A 194 2.46 -4.20 18.04
C SER A 194 1.91 -3.09 18.93
N LYS A 195 2.49 -2.96 20.11
CA LYS A 195 2.27 -1.81 20.99
C LYS A 195 2.69 -0.52 20.28
N PRO A 196 1.92 0.58 20.39
CA PRO A 196 2.29 1.88 19.84
C PRO A 196 3.63 2.37 20.38
N LYS A 197 4.54 2.75 19.47
CA LYS A 197 5.85 3.33 19.76
C LYS A 197 5.85 4.80 19.34
N LEU A 198 6.20 5.71 20.25
CA LEU A 198 6.26 7.15 19.97
C LEU A 198 7.30 7.46 18.89
N ILE A 199 6.94 8.23 17.88
CA ILE A 199 7.85 8.71 16.83
C ILE A 199 8.44 10.05 17.27
N LYS A 200 9.45 9.99 18.14
CA LYS A 200 10.01 11.19 18.81
C LYS A 200 10.34 12.36 17.88
N PRO A 201 10.98 12.17 16.69
CA PRO A 201 11.36 13.29 15.83
C PRO A 201 10.16 14.05 15.23
N LEU A 202 9.00 13.43 15.16
CA LEU A 202 7.80 14.03 14.57
C LEU A 202 6.92 14.77 15.60
N ASN A 203 7.15 14.54 16.90
CA ASN A 203 6.32 15.07 17.95
C ASN A 203 6.98 16.26 18.63
N THR A 204 6.18 17.25 18.98
CA THR A 204 6.62 18.48 19.66
C THR A 204 5.94 18.58 21.02
N LYS A 205 6.73 18.76 22.07
CA LYS A 205 6.20 18.86 23.43
C LYS A 205 5.15 19.98 23.54
N ASP A 206 4.05 19.70 24.21
CA ASP A 206 2.94 20.62 24.49
C ASP A 206 2.10 21.06 23.27
N PHE A 207 2.34 20.46 22.09
CA PHE A 207 1.59 20.70 20.86
C PHE A 207 0.90 19.42 20.36
N THR A 208 0.07 19.56 19.36
CA THR A 208 -0.70 18.45 18.81
C THR A 208 -0.18 18.05 17.42
N GLU A 209 0.07 16.77 17.21
CA GLU A 209 0.26 16.15 15.91
C GLU A 209 -0.89 15.21 15.62
N THR A 210 -1.60 15.43 14.52
CA THR A 210 -2.81 14.65 14.18
C THR A 210 -2.97 14.40 12.67
N THR A 211 -4.02 13.67 12.29
CA THR A 211 -4.36 13.33 10.92
C THR A 211 -3.15 12.89 10.08
N PRO A 212 -2.38 11.86 10.54
CA PRO A 212 -1.22 11.39 9.79
C PRO A 212 -1.64 10.77 8.46
N PHE A 213 -0.84 11.02 7.42
CA PHE A 213 -0.95 10.42 6.12
C PHE A 213 0.44 10.03 5.61
N VAL A 214 0.70 8.75 5.39
CA VAL A 214 1.91 8.28 4.71
C VAL A 214 1.60 8.08 3.24
N ALA A 215 2.37 8.74 2.40
CA ALA A 215 2.19 8.69 0.95
C ALA A 215 2.52 7.30 0.36
N SER A 216 2.16 7.09 -0.90
CA SER A 216 2.35 5.82 -1.61
C SER A 216 3.81 5.37 -1.71
N ASP A 217 4.78 6.27 -1.49
CA ASP A 217 6.22 5.95 -1.43
C ASP A 217 6.66 5.27 -0.12
N ASN A 218 5.77 5.15 0.85
CA ASN A 218 6.01 4.58 2.18
C ASN A 218 7.16 5.25 2.96
N THR A 219 7.53 6.47 2.57
CA THR A 219 8.66 7.25 3.11
C THR A 219 8.27 8.64 3.53
N THR A 220 7.33 9.28 2.83
CA THR A 220 6.89 10.65 3.10
C THR A 220 5.64 10.64 3.96
N ILE A 221 5.72 11.27 5.14
CA ILE A 221 4.58 11.48 6.03
C ILE A 221 4.15 12.95 5.98
N TYR A 222 2.84 13.16 5.94
CA TYR A 222 2.19 14.45 6.16
C TYR A 222 1.33 14.35 7.41
N PHE A 223 1.25 15.43 8.16
CA PHE A 223 0.43 15.49 9.37
C PHE A 223 0.08 16.93 9.69
N SER A 224 -0.97 17.13 10.45
CA SER A 224 -1.42 18.45 10.90
C SER A 224 -0.87 18.73 12.30
N SER A 225 -0.35 19.95 12.53
CA SER A 225 0.20 20.34 13.83
C SER A 225 0.05 21.86 14.09
N ASP A 226 -0.19 22.20 15.35
CA ASP A 226 -0.20 23.56 15.89
C ASP A 226 1.16 23.98 16.49
N ARG A 227 2.24 23.27 16.09
CA ARG A 227 3.61 23.56 16.52
C ARG A 227 4.10 24.96 16.10
N PRO A 228 5.07 25.56 16.83
CA PRO A 228 5.65 26.86 16.46
C PRO A 228 6.26 26.87 15.07
N GLY A 229 6.12 28.01 14.39
CA GLY A 229 6.60 28.21 13.02
C GLY A 229 5.55 27.92 11.95
N GLY A 230 4.32 27.65 12.35
CA GLY A 230 3.16 27.59 11.47
C GLY A 230 2.67 28.98 11.01
N ILE A 231 1.67 28.97 10.14
CA ILE A 231 1.01 30.16 9.56
C ILE A 231 -0.31 30.43 10.26
N GLY A 232 -1.09 29.37 10.49
CA GLY A 232 -2.43 29.42 11.06
C GLY A 232 -2.54 28.78 12.43
N ASP A 233 -3.78 28.48 12.82
CA ASP A 233 -4.08 27.76 14.07
C ASP A 233 -3.53 26.33 14.03
N ARG A 234 -3.54 25.72 12.85
CA ARG A 234 -3.01 24.38 12.60
C ARG A 234 -2.64 24.22 11.13
N ASP A 235 -1.43 23.77 10.89
CA ASP A 235 -0.84 23.66 9.56
C ASP A 235 -0.52 22.22 9.17
N ILE A 236 -0.40 21.97 7.88
CA ILE A 236 0.15 20.73 7.34
C ILE A 236 1.67 20.81 7.29
N TRP A 237 2.30 19.80 7.88
CA TRP A 237 3.74 19.58 7.90
C TRP A 237 4.08 18.28 7.19
N PHE A 238 5.30 18.15 6.67
CA PHE A 238 5.79 16.89 6.15
C PHE A 238 7.19 16.58 6.65
N ALA A 239 7.52 15.29 6.66
CA ALA A 239 8.85 14.78 6.91
C ALA A 239 9.12 13.53 6.07
N LYS A 240 10.40 13.20 5.86
CA LYS A 240 10.82 11.99 5.16
C LYS A 240 11.48 11.02 6.12
N ARG A 241 11.05 9.77 6.07
CA ARG A 241 11.68 8.67 6.79
C ARG A 241 13.05 8.39 6.17
N LEU A 242 14.09 8.26 7.01
CA LEU A 242 15.49 8.12 6.60
C LEU A 242 15.96 6.68 6.56
N ASP A 243 15.28 5.76 7.26
CA ASP A 243 15.60 4.34 7.29
C ASP A 243 14.37 3.45 7.59
N ASP A 244 14.58 2.14 7.68
CA ASP A 244 13.50 1.17 7.90
C ASP A 244 13.09 1.04 9.39
N THR A 245 13.72 1.77 10.30
CA THR A 245 13.42 1.68 11.74
C THR A 245 12.18 2.44 12.17
N TRP A 246 11.71 3.41 11.36
CA TRP A 246 10.67 4.37 11.70
C TRP A 246 11.01 5.30 12.88
N GLU A 247 12.27 5.29 13.32
CA GLU A 247 12.78 6.14 14.40
C GLU A 247 13.50 7.39 13.89
N ASN A 248 14.04 7.31 12.67
CA ASN A 248 14.83 8.34 12.04
C ASN A 248 14.04 9.04 10.93
N TRP A 249 13.83 10.32 11.10
CA TRP A 249 13.08 11.18 10.19
C TRP A 249 13.86 12.47 9.92
N SER A 250 13.61 13.09 8.77
CA SER A 250 14.02 14.47 8.56
C SER A 250 13.31 15.40 9.51
N GLU A 251 13.85 16.60 9.75
CA GLU A 251 13.11 17.66 10.44
C GLU A 251 11.80 17.94 9.71
N PRO A 252 10.67 18.06 10.44
CA PRO A 252 9.40 18.44 9.86
C PRO A 252 9.45 19.83 9.22
N VAL A 253 8.93 19.94 8.00
CA VAL A 253 8.87 21.18 7.21
C VAL A 253 7.42 21.60 7.01
N ASN A 254 7.11 22.87 7.32
CA ASN A 254 5.80 23.46 7.01
C ASN A 254 5.60 23.57 5.50
N LEU A 255 4.43 23.19 5.00
CA LEU A 255 4.15 23.21 3.54
C LEU A 255 3.96 24.63 2.98
N GLY A 256 4.00 25.65 3.82
CA GLY A 256 3.94 27.05 3.43
C GLY A 256 2.57 27.52 2.94
N PRO A 257 2.47 28.81 2.56
CA PRO A 257 1.19 29.47 2.28
C PRO A 257 0.51 29.01 0.98
N SER A 258 1.16 28.22 0.15
CA SER A 258 0.52 27.60 -1.01
C SER A 258 -0.42 26.45 -0.60
N ILE A 259 -0.19 25.84 0.56
CA ILE A 259 -0.97 24.75 1.13
C ILE A 259 -1.73 25.25 2.38
N ASN A 260 -0.99 25.82 3.33
CA ASN A 260 -1.52 26.24 4.63
C ASN A 260 -2.19 27.62 4.56
N SER A 261 -3.19 27.82 5.40
CA SER A 261 -3.94 29.07 5.54
C SER A 261 -3.67 29.72 6.90
N ASP A 262 -4.33 30.84 7.18
CA ASP A 262 -4.37 31.48 8.50
C ASP A 262 -5.36 30.84 9.48
N GLY A 263 -6.08 29.79 9.05
CA GLY A 263 -7.03 29.03 9.85
C GLY A 263 -6.54 27.63 10.21
N TRP A 264 -7.47 26.68 10.11
CA TRP A 264 -7.26 25.28 10.46
C TRP A 264 -7.13 24.41 9.21
N ASP A 265 -5.94 23.89 8.93
CA ASP A 265 -5.67 22.99 7.81
C ASP A 265 -5.44 21.57 8.34
N ALA A 266 -6.16 20.59 7.80
CA ALA A 266 -6.06 19.19 8.24
C ALA A 266 -6.47 18.19 7.16
N SER A 267 -6.29 16.91 7.48
CA SER A 267 -6.75 15.78 6.67
C SER A 267 -6.18 15.81 5.24
N TYR A 268 -4.87 15.97 5.14
CA TYR A 268 -4.14 16.02 3.88
C TYR A 268 -3.98 14.61 3.29
N THR A 269 -4.26 14.44 2.00
CA THR A 269 -4.07 13.18 1.28
C THR A 269 -3.62 13.43 -0.16
N VAL A 270 -2.86 12.50 -0.73
CA VAL A 270 -2.27 12.58 -2.07
C VAL A 270 -2.42 11.24 -2.77
N ASP A 271 -2.76 11.23 -4.07
CA ASP A 271 -2.76 10.02 -4.88
C ASP A 271 -1.34 9.49 -5.17
N ALA A 272 -1.22 8.32 -5.77
CA ALA A 272 0.09 7.73 -6.06
C ALA A 272 0.88 8.49 -7.14
N LYS A 273 0.23 9.34 -7.95
CA LYS A 273 0.93 10.23 -8.90
C LYS A 273 1.66 11.36 -8.22
N GLY A 274 1.18 11.77 -7.03
CA GLY A 274 1.75 12.88 -6.30
C GLY A 274 1.55 14.24 -6.97
N GLU A 275 0.58 14.38 -7.87
CA GLU A 275 0.34 15.64 -8.59
C GLU A 275 -0.57 16.59 -7.83
N TYR A 276 -1.58 16.06 -7.15
CA TYR A 276 -2.57 16.82 -6.41
C TYR A 276 -2.70 16.33 -4.98
N ALA A 277 -2.74 17.28 -4.05
CA ALA A 277 -3.19 17.03 -2.69
C ALA A 277 -4.67 17.40 -2.55
N TYR A 278 -5.35 16.67 -1.67
CA TYR A 278 -6.72 16.94 -1.25
C TYR A 278 -6.71 17.24 0.25
N LEU A 279 -7.38 18.31 0.63
CA LEU A 279 -7.46 18.74 2.03
C LEU A 279 -8.74 19.53 2.26
N VAL A 280 -9.00 19.90 3.51
CA VAL A 280 -10.14 20.70 3.93
C VAL A 280 -9.77 22.18 3.96
N SER A 281 -10.68 23.05 3.54
CA SER A 281 -10.53 24.51 3.67
C SER A 281 -11.89 25.19 3.91
N ASP A 282 -11.89 26.22 4.73
CA ASP A 282 -13.02 27.11 4.94
C ASP A 282 -13.03 28.30 3.95
N LYS A 283 -11.91 28.49 3.22
CA LYS A 283 -11.80 29.58 2.23
C LYS A 283 -12.51 29.24 0.93
N ASN A 284 -13.38 30.13 0.48
CA ASN A 284 -14.21 29.97 -0.72
C ASN A 284 -15.08 28.70 -0.68
N SER A 285 -15.52 28.31 0.52
CA SER A 285 -16.42 27.17 0.72
C SER A 285 -17.87 27.51 0.34
N PHE A 286 -18.65 26.50 -0.05
CA PHE A 286 -20.11 26.63 -0.26
C PHE A 286 -20.85 26.71 1.07
N GLY A 287 -20.27 26.13 2.12
CA GLY A 287 -20.85 26.04 3.46
C GLY A 287 -19.86 26.43 4.53
N LYS A 288 -19.58 25.51 5.45
CA LYS A 288 -18.62 25.72 6.52
C LYS A 288 -17.19 25.41 6.06
N THR A 289 -16.98 24.18 5.61
CA THR A 289 -15.71 23.69 5.08
C THR A 289 -15.96 22.86 3.84
N ASP A 290 -15.04 22.93 2.89
CA ASP A 290 -15.10 22.20 1.63
C ASP A 290 -13.81 21.42 1.39
N ILE A 291 -13.91 20.37 0.60
CA ILE A 291 -12.75 19.66 0.09
C ILE A 291 -12.23 20.40 -1.14
N ILE A 292 -10.96 20.75 -1.08
CA ILE A 292 -10.22 21.38 -2.17
C ILE A 292 -9.12 20.45 -2.66
N ARG A 293 -8.65 20.66 -3.88
CA ARG A 293 -7.41 20.08 -4.36
C ARG A 293 -6.40 21.17 -4.69
N ILE A 294 -5.13 20.87 -4.48
CA ILE A 294 -4.01 21.77 -4.77
C ILE A 294 -2.98 21.02 -5.60
N LYS A 295 -2.53 21.64 -6.69
CA LYS A 295 -1.42 21.07 -7.49
C LYS A 295 -0.10 21.24 -6.73
N LEU A 296 0.59 20.12 -6.48
CA LEU A 296 1.81 20.11 -5.70
C LEU A 296 3.02 20.60 -6.50
N GLN A 297 3.84 21.42 -5.86
CA GLN A 297 5.18 21.76 -6.33
C GLN A 297 6.11 20.55 -6.13
N GLU A 298 7.08 20.36 -7.02
CA GLU A 298 7.97 19.20 -7.01
C GLU A 298 8.70 18.98 -5.67
N ALA A 299 9.12 20.07 -5.04
CA ALA A 299 9.87 20.02 -3.76
C ALA A 299 9.11 19.40 -2.58
N ILE A 300 7.78 19.39 -2.62
CA ILE A 300 6.91 18.88 -1.55
C ILE A 300 6.15 17.62 -1.96
N ARG A 301 6.45 17.06 -3.13
CA ARG A 301 5.85 15.80 -3.59
C ARG A 301 6.46 14.60 -2.87
N PRO A 302 5.67 13.52 -2.68
CA PRO A 302 6.26 12.24 -2.34
C PRO A 302 7.18 11.74 -3.45
N ASN A 303 8.04 10.78 -3.14
CA ASN A 303 8.85 10.14 -4.17
C ASN A 303 7.95 9.39 -5.16
N PRO A 304 8.32 9.36 -6.46
CA PRO A 304 7.56 8.60 -7.45
C PRO A 304 7.44 7.11 -7.08
N VAL A 305 6.34 6.50 -7.48
CA VAL A 305 6.10 5.07 -7.29
C VAL A 305 5.61 4.43 -8.58
N VAL A 306 5.70 3.11 -8.66
CA VAL A 306 5.00 2.31 -9.65
C VAL A 306 3.75 1.72 -9.03
N LEU A 307 2.61 1.95 -9.66
CA LEU A 307 1.35 1.32 -9.31
C LEU A 307 1.24 0.02 -10.11
N LEU A 308 1.52 -1.10 -9.44
CA LEU A 308 1.42 -2.42 -10.04
C LEU A 308 0.02 -2.97 -9.84
N LYS A 309 -0.66 -3.28 -10.96
CA LYS A 309 -2.02 -3.82 -11.00
C LYS A 309 -2.01 -5.17 -11.70
N GLY A 310 -2.94 -6.03 -11.36
CA GLY A 310 -3.10 -7.30 -12.05
C GLY A 310 -4.19 -8.17 -11.46
N LYS A 311 -4.23 -9.42 -11.92
CA LYS A 311 -5.15 -10.44 -11.40
C LYS A 311 -4.38 -11.66 -10.94
N ILE A 312 -4.89 -12.29 -9.90
CA ILE A 312 -4.46 -13.63 -9.50
C ILE A 312 -5.36 -14.64 -10.23
N ILE A 313 -4.74 -15.54 -10.96
CA ILE A 313 -5.42 -16.45 -11.89
C ILE A 313 -4.97 -17.88 -11.62
N ASN A 314 -5.92 -18.81 -11.54
CA ASN A 314 -5.63 -20.24 -11.57
C ASN A 314 -5.13 -20.62 -12.97
N SER A 315 -3.88 -21.08 -13.08
CA SER A 315 -3.21 -21.40 -14.34
C SER A 315 -3.88 -22.54 -15.14
N LYS A 316 -4.68 -23.39 -14.46
CA LYS A 316 -5.31 -24.55 -15.08
C LYS A 316 -6.65 -24.22 -15.77
N ASN A 317 -7.46 -23.34 -15.16
CA ASN A 317 -8.82 -23.07 -15.62
C ASN A 317 -9.10 -21.58 -15.89
N ASN A 318 -8.10 -20.71 -15.76
CA ASN A 318 -8.18 -19.26 -15.93
C ASN A 318 -9.20 -18.54 -15.02
N GLN A 319 -9.65 -19.19 -13.94
CA GLN A 319 -10.52 -18.55 -12.97
C GLN A 319 -9.73 -17.63 -12.03
N SER A 320 -10.38 -16.57 -11.57
CA SER A 320 -9.83 -15.66 -10.57
C SER A 320 -9.67 -16.35 -9.23
N VAL A 321 -8.59 -16.03 -8.52
CA VAL A 321 -8.28 -16.58 -7.18
C VAL A 321 -8.03 -15.42 -6.22
N SER A 322 -8.57 -15.51 -5.01
CA SER A 322 -8.18 -14.61 -3.93
C SER A 322 -6.90 -15.10 -3.26
N ALA A 323 -5.91 -14.23 -3.13
CA ALA A 323 -4.62 -14.57 -2.55
C ALA A 323 -4.02 -13.43 -1.75
N THR A 324 -3.14 -13.76 -0.83
CA THR A 324 -2.23 -12.79 -0.20
C THR A 324 -1.04 -12.56 -1.11
N ILE A 325 -0.75 -11.31 -1.41
CA ILE A 325 0.40 -10.88 -2.19
C ILE A 325 1.45 -10.33 -1.23
N LEU A 326 2.66 -10.88 -1.28
CA LEU A 326 3.82 -10.39 -0.56
C LEU A 326 4.83 -9.87 -1.57
N TYR A 327 5.43 -8.71 -1.29
CA TYR A 327 6.50 -8.19 -2.14
C TYR A 327 7.74 -7.85 -1.33
N GLN A 328 8.90 -8.15 -1.89
CA GLN A 328 10.20 -7.97 -1.25
C GLN A 328 11.21 -7.39 -2.22
N SER A 329 12.18 -6.64 -1.70
CA SER A 329 13.33 -6.18 -2.49
C SER A 329 14.26 -7.36 -2.78
N LEU A 330 14.75 -7.45 -4.02
CA LEU A 330 15.75 -8.45 -4.40
C LEU A 330 17.16 -8.11 -3.91
N SER A 331 17.44 -6.84 -3.60
CA SER A 331 18.78 -6.41 -3.19
C SER A 331 19.14 -6.80 -1.75
N ASP A 332 18.17 -6.80 -0.84
CA ASP A 332 18.38 -7.09 0.58
C ASP A 332 17.43 -8.17 1.12
N THR A 333 16.61 -8.74 0.24
CA THR A 333 15.62 -9.81 0.52
C THR A 333 14.60 -9.46 1.61
N LYS A 334 14.53 -8.19 2.04
CA LYS A 334 13.55 -7.74 3.03
C LYS A 334 12.17 -7.66 2.42
N GLU A 335 11.20 -8.21 3.14
CA GLU A 335 9.79 -8.05 2.82
C GLU A 335 9.37 -6.58 2.97
N ARG A 336 8.86 -6.00 1.88
CA ARG A 336 8.49 -4.58 1.80
C ARG A 336 7.02 -4.33 2.04
N GLY A 337 6.16 -5.34 1.85
CA GLY A 337 4.74 -5.18 2.14
C GLY A 337 3.89 -6.36 1.74
N GLU A 338 2.60 -6.23 2.05
CA GLU A 338 1.57 -7.21 1.72
C GLU A 338 0.28 -6.55 1.23
N ALA A 339 -0.48 -7.26 0.41
CA ALA A 339 -1.81 -6.91 -0.06
C ALA A 339 -2.70 -8.15 -0.16
N ILE A 340 -4.01 -7.96 -0.29
CA ILE A 340 -4.96 -9.06 -0.50
C ILE A 340 -5.74 -8.75 -1.77
N SER A 341 -5.74 -9.69 -2.75
CA SER A 341 -6.52 -9.50 -3.96
C SER A 341 -8.02 -9.57 -3.69
N ASP A 342 -8.80 -8.92 -4.55
CA ASP A 342 -10.27 -8.96 -4.52
C ASP A 342 -10.78 -10.40 -4.54
N THR A 343 -11.70 -10.73 -3.65
CA THR A 343 -12.17 -12.10 -3.45
C THR A 343 -13.03 -12.64 -4.61
N VAL A 344 -13.48 -11.77 -5.51
CA VAL A 344 -14.34 -12.12 -6.66
C VAL A 344 -13.56 -12.04 -7.97
N THR A 345 -12.91 -10.88 -8.18
CA THR A 345 -12.26 -10.59 -9.46
C THR A 345 -10.80 -11.03 -9.49
N GLY A 346 -10.21 -11.35 -8.33
CA GLY A 346 -8.79 -11.65 -8.17
C GLY A 346 -7.88 -10.43 -8.39
N GLU A 347 -8.45 -9.25 -8.61
CA GLU A 347 -7.69 -8.02 -8.88
C GLU A 347 -6.90 -7.59 -7.67
N TYR A 348 -5.70 -7.11 -7.91
CA TYR A 348 -4.83 -6.54 -6.89
C TYR A 348 -4.17 -5.26 -7.38
N THR A 349 -3.78 -4.42 -6.44
CA THR A 349 -2.98 -3.23 -6.68
C THR A 349 -2.01 -3.05 -5.52
N ILE A 350 -0.74 -2.87 -5.83
CA ILE A 350 0.30 -2.52 -4.86
C ILE A 350 1.09 -1.32 -5.35
N THR A 351 1.66 -0.57 -4.41
CA THR A 351 2.55 0.55 -4.70
C THR A 351 3.99 0.12 -4.43
N LEU A 352 4.86 0.27 -5.42
CA LEU A 352 6.26 -0.09 -5.34
C LEU A 352 7.13 1.16 -5.47
N PRO A 353 7.98 1.49 -4.47
CA PRO A 353 8.97 2.53 -4.61
C PRO A 353 9.88 2.28 -5.82
N TYR A 354 10.30 3.34 -6.49
CA TYR A 354 11.23 3.25 -7.62
C TYR A 354 12.67 2.96 -7.18
N GLY A 355 13.56 2.65 -8.14
CA GLY A 355 15.00 2.51 -7.89
C GLY A 355 15.44 1.14 -7.36
N ALA A 356 14.55 0.15 -7.30
CA ALA A 356 14.86 -1.21 -6.85
C ALA A 356 14.21 -2.27 -7.74
N SER A 357 14.64 -3.51 -7.61
CA SER A 357 14.00 -4.69 -8.20
C SER A 357 13.25 -5.46 -7.12
N TYR A 358 12.06 -5.92 -7.45
CA TYR A 358 11.15 -6.60 -6.51
C TYR A 358 10.80 -8.01 -6.98
N SER A 359 10.67 -8.91 -6.00
CA SER A 359 9.96 -10.17 -6.14
C SER A 359 8.56 -10.03 -5.57
N ILE A 360 7.55 -10.43 -6.33
CA ILE A 360 6.14 -10.37 -5.96
C ILE A 360 5.62 -11.78 -5.91
N ASN A 361 5.07 -12.18 -4.77
CA ASN A 361 4.64 -13.54 -4.49
C ASN A 361 3.15 -13.56 -4.17
N ALA A 362 2.39 -14.38 -4.87
CA ALA A 362 1.00 -14.68 -4.52
C ALA A 362 0.95 -16.01 -3.75
N ASN A 363 0.21 -16.03 -2.64
CA ASN A 363 0.04 -17.21 -1.79
C ASN A 363 -1.44 -17.45 -1.52
N CYS A 364 -1.91 -18.66 -1.82
CA CYS A 364 -3.27 -19.12 -1.55
C CYS A 364 -3.24 -20.58 -1.12
N PRO A 365 -4.01 -20.98 -0.08
CA PRO A 365 -4.13 -22.39 0.31
C PRO A 365 -4.59 -23.27 -0.86
N GLY A 366 -3.96 -24.44 -1.04
CA GLY A 366 -4.25 -25.36 -2.15
C GLY A 366 -3.53 -25.02 -3.47
N TYR A 367 -2.69 -23.99 -3.48
CA TYR A 367 -1.87 -23.59 -4.62
C TYR A 367 -0.40 -23.53 -4.26
N ILE A 368 0.46 -23.72 -5.25
CA ILE A 368 1.89 -23.43 -5.11
C ILE A 368 2.07 -21.91 -5.21
N PRO A 369 2.79 -21.30 -4.26
CA PRO A 369 3.16 -19.88 -4.37
C PRO A 369 3.98 -19.62 -5.63
N VAL A 370 3.60 -18.63 -6.40
CA VAL A 370 4.33 -18.23 -7.62
C VAL A 370 4.88 -16.83 -7.43
N SER A 371 6.13 -16.64 -7.85
CA SER A 371 6.80 -15.35 -7.83
C SER A 371 6.97 -14.78 -9.23
N SER A 372 6.82 -13.47 -9.35
CA SER A 372 7.20 -12.67 -10.50
C SER A 372 8.19 -11.60 -10.09
N ASN A 373 9.12 -11.24 -10.99
CA ASN A 373 10.11 -10.21 -10.74
C ASN A 373 9.81 -8.98 -11.57
N ILE A 374 9.93 -7.83 -10.93
CA ILE A 374 9.81 -6.52 -11.58
C ILE A 374 11.09 -5.74 -11.33
N ASP A 375 11.74 -5.30 -12.40
CA ASP A 375 12.90 -4.42 -12.32
C ASP A 375 12.48 -2.95 -12.48
N LEU A 376 12.55 -2.20 -11.40
CA LEU A 376 12.29 -0.77 -11.33
C LEU A 376 13.56 0.04 -11.05
N SER A 377 14.75 -0.56 -11.15
CA SER A 377 16.03 0.07 -10.82
C SER A 377 16.33 1.31 -11.66
N ARG A 378 15.77 1.40 -12.88
CA ARG A 378 15.93 2.52 -13.81
C ARG A 378 14.69 3.41 -13.91
N THR A 379 13.66 3.15 -13.13
CA THR A 379 12.44 3.96 -13.11
C THR A 379 12.66 5.15 -12.19
N SER A 380 12.27 6.36 -12.62
CA SER A 380 12.42 7.60 -11.85
C SER A 380 11.15 8.45 -11.81
N GLU A 381 10.05 7.95 -12.38
CA GLU A 381 8.78 8.66 -12.48
C GLU A 381 7.61 7.70 -12.24
N TYR A 382 6.43 8.25 -11.94
CA TYR A 382 5.21 7.46 -11.78
C TYR A 382 4.90 6.64 -13.02
N LYS A 383 4.58 5.36 -12.83
CA LYS A 383 4.10 4.44 -13.88
C LYS A 383 3.01 3.53 -13.35
N GLU A 384 2.12 3.12 -14.25
CA GLU A 384 1.21 1.99 -14.02
C GLU A 384 1.72 0.79 -14.82
N ILE A 385 1.87 -0.35 -14.17
CA ILE A 385 2.28 -1.62 -14.79
C ILE A 385 1.18 -2.64 -14.53
N SER A 386 0.86 -3.45 -15.54
CA SER A 386 -0.08 -4.55 -15.41
C SER A 386 0.66 -5.89 -15.45
N GLU A 387 0.51 -6.70 -14.41
CA GLU A 387 1.13 -8.03 -14.28
C GLU A 387 0.14 -9.00 -13.65
N ASN A 388 -0.23 -10.05 -14.37
CA ASN A 388 -1.06 -11.11 -13.81
C ASN A 388 -0.19 -12.21 -13.19
N LEU A 389 -0.59 -12.70 -12.01
CA LEU A 389 0.08 -13.80 -11.32
C LEU A 389 -0.73 -15.09 -11.47
N TYR A 390 -0.09 -16.14 -11.97
CA TYR A 390 -0.73 -17.41 -12.27
C TYR A 390 -0.38 -18.42 -11.18
N LEU A 391 -1.36 -18.77 -10.34
CA LEU A 391 -1.20 -19.78 -9.29
C LEU A 391 -1.42 -21.18 -9.86
N VAL A 392 -0.50 -22.08 -9.55
CA VAL A 392 -0.58 -23.48 -9.96
C VAL A 392 -1.25 -24.30 -8.84
N PRO A 393 -2.38 -24.98 -9.11
CA PRO A 393 -3.01 -25.84 -8.09
C PRO A 393 -2.08 -26.98 -7.71
N ILE A 394 -2.11 -27.40 -6.43
CA ILE A 394 -1.33 -28.54 -5.91
C ILE A 394 -1.96 -29.83 -6.43
N GLU A 395 -1.47 -30.32 -7.57
CA GLU A 395 -1.92 -31.56 -8.21
C GLU A 395 -0.72 -32.35 -8.74
N VAL A 396 -0.82 -33.68 -8.72
CA VAL A 396 0.22 -34.56 -9.27
C VAL A 396 0.42 -34.30 -10.76
N GLY A 397 1.69 -34.24 -11.19
CA GLY A 397 2.08 -33.96 -12.57
C GLY A 397 2.22 -32.48 -12.92
N GLN A 398 1.86 -31.57 -12.01
CA GLN A 398 2.09 -30.13 -12.23
C GLN A 398 3.58 -29.82 -12.12
N THR A 399 4.08 -29.04 -13.09
CA THR A 399 5.46 -28.54 -13.12
C THR A 399 5.48 -27.04 -12.90
N ILE A 400 6.28 -26.58 -11.96
CA ILE A 400 6.36 -25.19 -11.53
C ILE A 400 7.80 -24.68 -11.71
N ARG A 401 7.96 -23.57 -12.40
CA ARG A 401 9.23 -22.88 -12.54
C ARG A 401 9.56 -22.13 -11.24
N LEU A 402 10.80 -22.29 -10.77
CA LEU A 402 11.36 -21.51 -9.67
C LEU A 402 12.03 -20.25 -10.27
N ASN A 403 11.34 -19.12 -10.20
CA ASN A 403 11.76 -17.90 -10.94
C ASN A 403 12.98 -17.19 -10.33
N ASN A 404 13.23 -17.38 -9.04
CA ASN A 404 14.27 -16.68 -8.28
C ASN A 404 15.40 -17.59 -7.84
N ILE A 405 15.85 -18.48 -8.71
CA ILE A 405 17.03 -19.31 -8.48
C ILE A 405 18.18 -18.79 -9.33
N PHE A 406 19.22 -18.31 -8.66
CA PHE A 406 20.36 -17.66 -9.28
C PHE A 406 21.64 -18.43 -9.05
N PHE A 407 22.42 -18.59 -10.11
CA PHE A 407 23.75 -19.17 -10.13
C PHE A 407 24.70 -18.23 -10.86
N ASP A 408 25.97 -18.29 -10.53
CA ASP A 408 26.99 -17.66 -11.39
C ASP A 408 27.12 -18.41 -12.72
N SER A 409 27.62 -17.73 -13.74
CA SER A 409 27.84 -18.33 -15.05
C SER A 409 28.74 -19.59 -14.94
N GLY A 410 28.28 -20.72 -15.48
CA GLY A 410 28.99 -21.99 -15.46
C GLY A 410 29.11 -22.64 -14.08
N LYS A 411 28.47 -22.10 -13.03
CA LYS A 411 28.49 -22.65 -11.67
C LYS A 411 27.15 -23.20 -11.23
N SER A 412 27.20 -24.04 -10.18
CA SER A 412 26.03 -24.63 -9.52
C SER A 412 25.87 -24.18 -8.07
N ASP A 413 26.75 -23.31 -7.55
CA ASP A 413 26.58 -22.72 -6.23
C ASP A 413 25.39 -21.76 -6.20
N LEU A 414 24.47 -21.95 -5.26
CA LEU A 414 23.32 -21.08 -5.06
C LEU A 414 23.75 -19.72 -4.52
N ARG A 415 23.29 -18.67 -5.18
CA ARG A 415 23.46 -17.29 -4.65
C ARG A 415 22.46 -17.03 -3.55
N SER A 416 22.82 -16.16 -2.61
CA SER A 416 21.99 -15.81 -1.44
C SER A 416 20.60 -15.29 -1.81
N GLU A 417 20.49 -14.63 -2.95
CA GLU A 417 19.22 -14.10 -3.50
C GLU A 417 18.21 -15.22 -3.85
N SER A 418 18.68 -16.48 -3.95
CA SER A 418 17.83 -17.63 -4.21
C SER A 418 17.14 -18.17 -2.94
N TYR A 419 17.69 -17.89 -1.76
CA TYR A 419 17.22 -18.50 -0.52
C TYR A 419 15.75 -18.18 -0.19
N PRO A 420 15.23 -16.97 -0.39
CA PRO A 420 13.82 -16.70 -0.12
C PRO A 420 12.85 -17.53 -0.98
N GLU A 421 13.21 -17.83 -2.24
CA GLU A 421 12.40 -18.72 -3.11
C GLU A 421 12.42 -20.15 -2.58
N LEU A 422 13.60 -20.65 -2.21
CA LEU A 422 13.78 -21.99 -1.68
C LEU A 422 13.13 -22.17 -0.30
N ASP A 423 13.20 -21.17 0.58
CA ASP A 423 12.52 -21.19 1.87
C ASP A 423 10.97 -21.22 1.72
N ARG A 424 10.41 -20.60 0.67
CA ARG A 424 8.99 -20.76 0.31
C ARG A 424 8.66 -22.18 -0.12
N LEU A 425 9.52 -22.81 -0.90
CA LEU A 425 9.34 -24.21 -1.30
C LEU A 425 9.45 -25.15 -0.09
N VAL A 426 10.40 -24.91 0.83
CA VAL A 426 10.48 -25.60 2.12
C VAL A 426 9.16 -25.50 2.88
N THR A 427 8.65 -24.26 3.08
CA THR A 427 7.37 -24.02 3.76
C THR A 427 6.19 -24.73 3.06
N THR A 428 6.20 -24.80 1.74
CA THR A 428 5.19 -25.53 0.97
C THR A 428 5.26 -27.03 1.25
N LEU A 429 6.46 -27.61 1.25
CA LEU A 429 6.68 -29.02 1.53
C LEU A 429 6.36 -29.39 2.99
N GLU A 430 6.65 -28.51 3.94
CA GLU A 430 6.29 -28.70 5.36
C GLU A 430 4.77 -28.71 5.57
N LYS A 431 4.05 -27.80 4.91
CA LYS A 431 2.58 -27.75 4.95
C LYS A 431 1.88 -28.91 4.24
N ASN A 432 2.61 -29.60 3.34
CA ASN A 432 2.12 -30.74 2.57
C ASN A 432 3.05 -31.95 2.78
N PRO A 433 2.98 -32.64 3.92
CA PRO A 433 3.94 -33.68 4.29
C PRO A 433 3.93 -34.89 3.36
N GLU A 434 2.84 -35.15 2.65
CA GLU A 434 2.69 -36.25 1.67
C GLU A 434 3.16 -35.87 0.26
N MET A 435 3.57 -34.61 0.03
CA MET A 435 4.04 -34.14 -1.28
C MET A 435 5.48 -34.63 -1.56
N TYR A 436 5.68 -35.25 -2.73
CA TYR A 436 6.97 -35.65 -3.27
C TYR A 436 7.22 -34.85 -4.55
N ILE A 437 8.44 -34.38 -4.74
CA ILE A 437 8.78 -33.55 -5.90
C ILE A 437 10.03 -34.04 -6.62
N GLN A 438 10.12 -33.70 -7.92
CA GLN A 438 11.34 -33.79 -8.71
C GLN A 438 11.83 -32.39 -9.05
N ILE A 439 13.06 -32.07 -8.69
CA ILE A 439 13.76 -30.85 -9.13
C ILE A 439 14.37 -31.14 -10.50
N SER A 440 14.13 -30.27 -11.46
CA SER A 440 14.60 -30.38 -12.84
C SER A 440 15.46 -29.17 -13.21
N GLY A 441 16.71 -29.42 -13.61
CA GLY A 441 17.64 -28.38 -14.09
C GLY A 441 17.71 -28.35 -15.62
N HIS A 442 17.81 -27.15 -16.21
CA HIS A 442 17.88 -26.93 -17.65
C HIS A 442 18.93 -25.87 -18.00
N THR A 443 19.52 -25.98 -19.20
CA THR A 443 20.42 -25.00 -19.80
C THR A 443 19.83 -24.46 -21.11
N ASP A 444 20.47 -23.45 -21.68
CA ASP A 444 20.39 -23.13 -23.10
C ASP A 444 21.30 -24.07 -23.92
N ASP A 445 21.43 -23.83 -25.22
CA ASP A 445 22.25 -24.58 -26.18
C ASP A 445 23.71 -24.11 -26.27
N VAL A 446 24.17 -23.29 -25.33
CA VAL A 446 25.55 -22.80 -25.34
C VAL A 446 26.45 -23.79 -24.60
N GLY A 447 27.38 -24.41 -25.32
CA GLY A 447 28.34 -25.38 -24.78
C GLY A 447 28.19 -26.78 -25.35
N ALA A 448 28.89 -27.76 -24.79
CA ALA A 448 28.77 -29.16 -25.21
C ALA A 448 27.63 -29.82 -24.41
N ASP A 449 26.92 -30.76 -25.04
CA ASP A 449 25.73 -31.44 -24.47
C ASP A 449 26.01 -32.13 -23.14
N ASP A 450 27.18 -32.79 -23.02
CA ASP A 450 27.62 -33.47 -21.79
C ASP A 450 27.91 -32.47 -20.66
N VAL A 451 28.50 -31.33 -21.00
CA VAL A 451 28.75 -30.23 -20.03
C VAL A 451 27.43 -29.62 -19.57
N ASN A 452 26.50 -29.37 -20.50
CA ASN A 452 25.16 -28.84 -20.19
C ASN A 452 24.35 -29.81 -19.33
N LEU A 453 24.41 -31.12 -19.66
CA LEU A 453 23.75 -32.15 -18.87
C LEU A 453 24.30 -32.21 -17.45
N LYS A 454 25.66 -32.19 -17.31
CA LYS A 454 26.29 -32.18 -15.99
C LYS A 454 25.95 -30.91 -15.20
N LEU A 455 26.05 -29.71 -15.80
CA LEU A 455 25.77 -28.44 -15.12
C LEU A 455 24.32 -28.39 -14.65
N SER A 456 23.35 -28.81 -15.45
CA SER A 456 21.94 -28.86 -15.07
C SER A 456 21.67 -29.84 -13.93
N SER A 457 22.34 -31.01 -13.93
CA SER A 457 22.26 -31.97 -12.83
C SER A 457 22.85 -31.41 -11.53
N ASP A 458 24.02 -30.79 -11.60
CA ASP A 458 24.67 -30.17 -10.44
C ASP A 458 23.80 -29.06 -9.82
N ARG A 459 23.14 -28.23 -10.66
CA ARG A 459 22.19 -27.20 -10.22
C ARG A 459 20.93 -27.77 -9.57
N ALA A 460 20.35 -28.83 -10.14
CA ALA A 460 19.21 -29.50 -9.55
C ALA A 460 19.56 -30.13 -8.19
N ASN A 461 20.76 -30.73 -8.07
CA ASN A 461 21.25 -31.28 -6.82
C ASN A 461 21.50 -30.18 -5.77
N ALA A 462 22.07 -29.03 -6.15
CA ALA A 462 22.28 -27.93 -5.20
C ALA A 462 20.95 -27.45 -4.59
N VAL A 463 19.88 -27.40 -5.37
CA VAL A 463 18.53 -27.09 -4.85
C VAL A 463 18.02 -28.18 -3.94
N LYS A 464 18.14 -29.47 -4.32
CA LYS A 464 17.78 -30.62 -3.47
C LYS A 464 18.52 -30.57 -2.14
N ASP A 465 19.86 -30.38 -2.16
CA ASP A 465 20.70 -30.35 -0.97
C ASP A 465 20.29 -29.19 -0.03
N TYR A 466 19.90 -28.04 -0.59
CA TYR A 466 19.36 -26.94 0.21
C TYR A 466 18.07 -27.35 0.95
N LEU A 467 17.12 -27.99 0.25
CA LEU A 467 15.86 -28.45 0.85
C LEU A 467 16.10 -29.48 1.97
N ILE A 468 17.02 -30.42 1.74
CA ILE A 468 17.42 -31.41 2.76
C ILE A 468 18.10 -30.74 3.96
N GLY A 469 18.99 -29.78 3.71
CA GLY A 469 19.64 -28.97 4.75
C GLY A 469 18.66 -28.18 5.61
N LYS A 470 17.45 -27.89 5.10
CA LYS A 470 16.34 -27.26 5.82
C LYS A 470 15.39 -28.25 6.50
N GLY A 471 15.68 -29.55 6.44
CA GLY A 471 14.92 -30.60 7.17
C GLY A 471 13.89 -31.35 6.32
N ILE A 472 13.80 -31.11 5.00
CA ILE A 472 12.96 -31.91 4.12
C ILE A 472 13.60 -33.30 3.93
N ALA A 473 12.84 -34.39 4.11
CA ALA A 473 13.36 -35.76 3.99
C ALA A 473 13.87 -36.04 2.56
N ASP A 474 15.06 -36.60 2.42
CA ASP A 474 15.70 -36.91 1.13
C ASP A 474 14.80 -37.75 0.21
N SER A 475 14.04 -38.70 0.79
CA SER A 475 13.10 -39.55 0.04
C SER A 475 11.97 -38.78 -0.65
N ARG A 476 11.72 -37.55 -0.23
CA ARG A 476 10.64 -36.70 -0.81
C ARG A 476 11.12 -35.86 -1.99
N VAL A 477 12.43 -35.77 -2.25
CA VAL A 477 13.00 -34.88 -3.27
C VAL A 477 13.93 -35.67 -4.17
N THR A 478 13.65 -35.71 -5.44
CA THR A 478 14.57 -36.22 -6.48
C THR A 478 15.12 -35.05 -7.31
N ALA A 479 16.31 -35.23 -7.91
CA ALA A 479 16.94 -34.21 -8.74
C ALA A 479 17.36 -34.81 -10.09
N VAL A 480 17.05 -34.11 -11.20
CA VAL A 480 17.39 -34.55 -12.55
C VAL A 480 17.86 -33.35 -13.38
N GLY A 481 18.97 -33.49 -14.09
CA GLY A 481 19.40 -32.54 -15.12
C GLY A 481 18.92 -32.98 -16.48
N TYR A 482 18.45 -32.03 -17.29
CA TYR A 482 18.02 -32.27 -18.67
C TYR A 482 18.92 -31.57 -19.70
N GLY A 483 19.93 -30.80 -19.26
CA GLY A 483 20.72 -29.98 -20.18
C GLY A 483 19.83 -29.11 -21.05
N GLU A 484 20.12 -29.04 -22.31
CA GLU A 484 19.37 -28.29 -23.34
C GLU A 484 18.23 -29.09 -24.00
N THR A 485 18.03 -30.37 -23.62
CA THR A 485 17.10 -31.29 -24.32
C THR A 485 15.62 -30.97 -24.17
N LYS A 486 15.28 -30.06 -23.25
CA LYS A 486 13.88 -29.64 -23.00
C LYS A 486 13.76 -28.12 -23.02
N PRO A 487 13.92 -27.46 -24.17
CA PRO A 487 13.77 -26.00 -24.25
C PRO A 487 12.31 -25.60 -24.08
N LEU A 488 12.06 -24.46 -23.42
CA LEU A 488 10.76 -23.80 -23.37
C LEU A 488 10.56 -22.85 -24.55
N GLU A 489 11.67 -22.23 -25.00
CA GLU A 489 11.68 -21.23 -26.05
C GLU A 489 12.84 -21.49 -27.00
N THR A 490 12.83 -20.81 -28.15
CA THR A 490 13.92 -20.92 -29.12
C THR A 490 15.23 -20.39 -28.51
N ASN A 491 16.32 -21.11 -28.72
CA ASN A 491 17.66 -20.67 -28.37
C ASN A 491 18.25 -19.63 -29.37
N ALA A 492 17.51 -19.22 -30.39
CA ALA A 492 17.97 -18.24 -31.37
C ALA A 492 18.03 -16.81 -30.82
N THR A 493 17.40 -16.53 -29.68
CA THR A 493 17.35 -15.20 -29.02
C THR A 493 17.90 -15.28 -27.60
N GLU A 494 18.51 -14.20 -27.12
CA GLU A 494 18.96 -14.14 -25.73
C GLU A 494 17.81 -14.28 -24.71
N ASP A 495 16.64 -13.74 -25.02
CA ASP A 495 15.44 -13.91 -24.21
C ASP A 495 15.01 -15.38 -24.13
N GLY A 496 15.00 -16.08 -25.23
CA GLY A 496 14.71 -17.52 -25.26
C GLY A 496 15.75 -18.34 -24.49
N LYS A 497 17.04 -18.08 -24.67
CA LYS A 497 18.11 -18.70 -23.88
C LYS A 497 17.91 -18.44 -22.39
N GLN A 498 17.61 -17.20 -21.99
CA GLN A 498 17.35 -16.87 -20.59
C GLN A 498 16.17 -17.64 -20.01
N LYS A 499 15.10 -17.87 -20.79
CA LYS A 499 13.96 -18.69 -20.37
C LYS A 499 14.33 -20.17 -20.26
N ASN A 500 15.24 -20.66 -21.10
CA ASN A 500 15.70 -22.04 -21.08
C ASN A 500 16.63 -22.33 -19.89
N ARG A 501 17.47 -21.37 -19.46
CA ARG A 501 18.27 -21.48 -18.23
C ARG A 501 17.37 -21.37 -17.00
N ARG A 502 16.86 -22.51 -16.51
CA ARG A 502 15.89 -22.54 -15.43
C ARG A 502 16.01 -23.74 -14.53
N VAL A 503 15.40 -23.65 -13.36
CA VAL A 503 15.10 -24.76 -12.47
C VAL A 503 13.58 -24.86 -12.29
N GLU A 504 13.06 -26.06 -12.35
CA GLU A 504 11.64 -26.37 -12.14
C GLU A 504 11.51 -27.47 -11.08
N PHE A 505 10.32 -27.58 -10.47
CA PHE A 505 9.96 -28.80 -9.77
C PHE A 505 8.63 -29.35 -10.26
N THR A 506 8.51 -30.69 -10.25
CA THR A 506 7.28 -31.39 -10.63
C THR A 506 6.74 -32.15 -9.44
N ILE A 507 5.44 -32.06 -9.16
CA ILE A 507 4.77 -32.79 -8.10
C ILE A 507 4.59 -34.25 -8.53
N LEU A 508 5.24 -35.17 -7.85
CA LEU A 508 5.17 -36.62 -8.16
C LEU A 508 4.06 -37.32 -7.38
N LYS A 509 3.82 -36.84 -6.15
CA LYS A 509 2.77 -37.34 -5.25
C LYS A 509 2.33 -36.21 -4.35
N ASN A 510 1.06 -36.20 -3.96
CA ASN A 510 0.48 -35.24 -3.00
C ASN A 510 -0.56 -35.96 -2.14
#